data_f10da62af173e767aa741bb29fa25a3c
#
_entry.id   f10da62af173e767aa741bb29fa25a3c
#
_cell.length_a   1.000
_cell.length_b   1.000
_cell.length_c   1.000
_cell.angle_alpha   90.00
_cell.angle_beta   90.00
_cell.angle_gamma   90.00
#
_symmetry.space_group_name_H-M   'P 1'
#
loop_
_entity.id
_entity.type
_entity.pdbx_description
1 polymer ?
#
loop_
_entity_poly.entity_id
_entity_poly.type
_entity_poly.pdbx_seq_one_letter_code
_entity_poly.pdbx_strand_id
1 'polypeptide(L)'
;MNASEDASPTVAIVGTGQIGAVHVECARRAGATVVGLVGSSPDRARAKATAWGVPVVYSDLEELLEQPDIDVVHIASPNHVHASQAIAVANARKHVICEKPMALDSASAGAMVDAAQAAGVVHATCFNFRFYPLMHEAHAMMLSGEL
;
A
#
# COMPACT_ATOMS: atom_id res chain seq x y z
N MET A 1 25.36 11.01 -13.43
CA MET A 1 24.11 10.32 -13.83
C MET A 1 24.04 9.10 -12.95
N ASN A 2 23.18 9.13 -11.89
CA ASN A 2 23.09 8.06 -10.91
C ASN A 2 22.28 6.90 -11.51
N ALA A 3 22.84 5.71 -11.48
CA ALA A 3 22.24 4.46 -11.99
C ALA A 3 21.07 3.92 -11.14
N SER A 4 20.41 4.75 -10.32
CA SER A 4 19.31 4.36 -9.44
C SER A 4 17.93 4.89 -9.87
N GLU A 5 17.83 5.65 -10.98
CA GLU A 5 16.55 6.25 -11.42
C GLU A 5 15.72 5.35 -12.34
N ASP A 6 16.23 4.19 -12.78
CA ASP A 6 15.56 3.29 -13.74
C ASP A 6 15.08 1.95 -13.13
N ALA A 7 15.28 1.70 -11.85
CA ALA A 7 14.81 0.46 -11.23
C ALA A 7 13.33 0.57 -10.86
N SER A 8 12.52 -0.36 -11.38
CA SER A 8 11.10 -0.49 -10.98
C SER A 8 10.99 -0.72 -9.46
N PRO A 9 10.12 0.01 -8.76
CA PRO A 9 9.98 -0.16 -7.32
C PRO A 9 9.54 -1.58 -6.95
N THR A 10 10.08 -2.09 -5.87
CA THR A 10 9.69 -3.38 -5.31
C THR A 10 8.59 -3.22 -4.29
N VAL A 11 7.55 -4.04 -4.41
CA VAL A 11 6.31 -3.90 -3.62
C VAL A 11 6.01 -5.19 -2.89
N ALA A 12 5.64 -5.09 -1.62
CA ALA A 12 5.01 -6.17 -0.88
C ALA A 12 3.57 -5.79 -0.47
N ILE A 13 2.69 -6.80 -0.39
CA ILE A 13 1.28 -6.63 -0.06
C ILE A 13 0.97 -7.29 1.28
N VAL A 14 0.38 -6.53 2.18
CA VAL A 14 -0.13 -6.99 3.48
C VAL A 14 -1.65 -7.12 3.39
N GLY A 15 -2.12 -8.36 3.40
CA GLY A 15 -3.53 -8.69 3.18
C GLY A 15 -3.74 -9.50 1.91
N THR A 16 -4.23 -10.73 2.07
CA THR A 16 -4.46 -11.70 0.98
C THR A 16 -5.94 -11.90 0.66
N GLY A 17 -6.76 -10.89 0.98
CA GLY A 17 -8.17 -10.82 0.63
C GLY A 17 -8.38 -10.42 -0.84
N GLN A 18 -9.65 -10.15 -1.18
CA GLN A 18 -10.03 -9.72 -2.53
C GLN A 18 -9.29 -8.44 -2.95
N ILE A 19 -9.17 -7.46 -2.05
CA ILE A 19 -8.50 -6.19 -2.33
C ILE A 19 -6.98 -6.39 -2.49
N GLY A 20 -6.37 -7.31 -1.74
CA GLY A 20 -4.95 -7.66 -1.93
C GLY A 20 -4.65 -8.12 -3.36
N ALA A 21 -5.54 -8.92 -3.98
CA ALA A 21 -5.40 -9.30 -5.39
C ALA A 21 -5.43 -8.09 -6.33
N VAL A 22 -6.30 -7.13 -6.07
CA VAL A 22 -6.38 -5.88 -6.84
C VAL A 22 -5.08 -5.09 -6.71
N HIS A 23 -4.53 -4.98 -5.49
CA HIS A 23 -3.26 -4.30 -5.28
C HIS A 23 -2.09 -4.96 -6.03
N VAL A 24 -2.02 -6.31 -6.06
CA VAL A 24 -1.01 -7.04 -6.83
C VAL A 24 -1.10 -6.68 -8.31
N GLU A 25 -2.30 -6.72 -8.89
CA GLU A 25 -2.52 -6.40 -10.30
C GLU A 25 -2.23 -4.94 -10.61
N CYS A 26 -2.72 -4.01 -9.79
CA CYS A 26 -2.51 -2.58 -10.00
C CYS A 26 -1.03 -2.19 -9.87
N ALA A 27 -0.30 -2.74 -8.90
CA ALA A 27 1.13 -2.49 -8.74
C ALA A 27 1.91 -2.93 -10.00
N ARG A 28 1.62 -4.13 -10.52
CA ARG A 28 2.24 -4.62 -11.77
C ARG A 28 1.91 -3.75 -12.98
N ARG A 29 0.66 -3.33 -13.13
CA ARG A 29 0.25 -2.42 -14.21
C ARG A 29 0.94 -1.06 -14.12
N ALA A 30 1.26 -0.62 -12.91
CA ALA A 30 2.03 0.61 -12.68
C ALA A 30 3.54 0.43 -12.92
N GLY A 31 4.00 -0.77 -13.30
CA GLY A 31 5.41 -1.05 -13.58
C GLY A 31 6.21 -1.48 -12.35
N ALA A 32 5.56 -1.73 -11.21
CA ALA A 32 6.24 -2.21 -10.01
C ALA A 32 6.41 -3.74 -10.01
N THR A 33 7.45 -4.22 -9.33
CA THR A 33 7.69 -5.65 -9.11
C THR A 33 7.10 -6.08 -7.77
N VAL A 34 6.07 -6.93 -7.80
CA VAL A 34 5.48 -7.47 -6.57
C VAL A 34 6.27 -8.69 -6.12
N VAL A 35 6.97 -8.55 -4.98
CA VAL A 35 7.94 -9.53 -4.48
C VAL A 35 7.45 -10.33 -3.28
N GLY A 36 6.47 -9.83 -2.51
CA GLY A 36 6.10 -10.49 -1.27
C GLY A 36 4.65 -10.30 -0.83
N LEU A 37 4.18 -11.25 -0.04
CA LEU A 37 2.86 -11.21 0.60
C LEU A 37 2.97 -11.50 2.10
N VAL A 38 2.10 -10.84 2.88
CA VAL A 38 1.75 -11.21 4.25
C VAL A 38 0.25 -11.46 4.31
N GLY A 39 -0.16 -12.58 4.86
CA GLY A 39 -1.58 -12.93 5.07
C GLY A 39 -1.90 -13.21 6.53
N SER A 40 -3.18 -13.46 6.82
CA SER A 40 -3.64 -13.82 8.16
C SER A 40 -3.17 -15.21 8.63
N SER A 41 -2.73 -16.06 7.71
CA SER A 41 -2.02 -17.29 8.00
C SER A 41 -1.06 -17.62 6.85
N PRO A 42 0.13 -18.18 7.16
CA PRO A 42 1.13 -18.53 6.14
C PRO A 42 0.60 -19.51 5.08
N ASP A 43 -0.22 -20.49 5.46
CA ASP A 43 -0.77 -21.48 4.51
C ASP A 43 -1.71 -20.86 3.48
N ARG A 44 -2.62 -19.98 3.95
CA ARG A 44 -3.53 -19.25 3.06
C ARG A 44 -2.76 -18.26 2.17
N ALA A 45 -1.75 -17.61 2.73
CA ALA A 45 -0.91 -16.69 1.99
C ALA A 45 -0.12 -17.42 0.90
N ARG A 46 0.42 -18.62 1.15
CA ARG A 46 1.13 -19.44 0.15
C ARG A 46 0.21 -19.83 -1.02
N ALA A 47 -1.01 -20.27 -0.74
CA ALA A 47 -1.97 -20.57 -1.79
C ALA A 47 -2.27 -19.34 -2.67
N LYS A 48 -2.40 -18.16 -2.08
CA LYS A 48 -2.60 -16.90 -2.80
C LYS A 48 -1.36 -16.47 -3.56
N ALA A 49 -0.17 -16.58 -2.98
CA ALA A 49 1.09 -16.27 -3.62
C ALA A 49 1.28 -17.08 -4.90
N THR A 50 1.03 -18.40 -4.84
CA THR A 50 1.04 -19.29 -6.03
C THR A 50 0.04 -18.81 -7.09
N ALA A 51 -1.21 -18.55 -6.70
CA ALA A 51 -2.26 -18.14 -7.63
C ALA A 51 -1.98 -16.77 -8.27
N TRP A 52 -1.34 -15.87 -7.55
CA TRP A 52 -1.03 -14.50 -8.00
C TRP A 52 0.39 -14.36 -8.58
N GLY A 53 1.19 -15.43 -8.58
CA GLY A 53 2.56 -15.41 -9.08
C GLY A 53 3.47 -14.48 -8.25
N VAL A 54 3.30 -14.44 -6.93
CA VAL A 54 4.17 -13.67 -6.02
C VAL A 54 5.18 -14.62 -5.38
N PRO A 55 6.49 -14.32 -5.46
CA PRO A 55 7.52 -15.32 -5.14
C PRO A 55 7.67 -15.62 -3.66
N VAL A 56 7.46 -14.62 -2.76
CA VAL A 56 7.76 -14.78 -1.34
C VAL A 56 6.51 -14.60 -0.48
N VAL A 57 6.39 -15.39 0.58
CA VAL A 57 5.40 -15.22 1.64
C VAL A 57 6.14 -15.06 2.96
N TYR A 58 5.93 -13.94 3.61
CA TYR A 58 6.44 -13.66 4.94
C TYR A 58 5.45 -14.15 6.01
N SER A 59 5.97 -14.56 7.16
CA SER A 59 5.13 -15.06 8.28
C SER A 59 4.26 -13.96 8.85
N ASP A 60 4.81 -12.75 8.91
CA ASP A 60 4.17 -11.56 9.48
C ASP A 60 4.75 -10.27 8.86
N LEU A 61 4.26 -9.12 9.37
CA LEU A 61 4.73 -7.82 8.93
C LEU A 61 6.17 -7.54 9.40
N GLU A 62 6.58 -8.03 10.55
CA GLU A 62 7.90 -7.77 11.12
C GLU A 62 8.97 -8.38 10.22
N GLU A 63 8.82 -9.65 9.84
CA GLU A 63 9.72 -10.33 8.90
C GLU A 63 9.80 -9.60 7.54
N LEU A 64 8.66 -9.11 7.04
CA LEU A 64 8.63 -8.32 5.80
C LEU A 64 9.42 -7.02 5.95
N LEU A 65 9.28 -6.31 7.07
CA LEU A 65 9.92 -5.02 7.28
C LEU A 65 11.45 -5.10 7.42
N GLU A 66 11.98 -6.26 7.79
CA GLU A 66 13.43 -6.53 7.83
C GLU A 66 14.07 -6.63 6.43
N GLN A 67 13.27 -6.77 5.37
CA GLN A 67 13.79 -6.95 4.01
C GLN A 67 14.27 -5.60 3.43
N PRO A 68 15.56 -5.43 3.13
CA PRO A 68 16.09 -4.16 2.63
C PRO A 68 15.60 -3.83 1.21
N ASP A 69 15.27 -4.85 0.41
CA ASP A 69 14.93 -4.71 -1.00
C ASP A 69 13.45 -4.41 -1.26
N ILE A 70 12.66 -4.15 -0.22
CA ILE A 70 11.27 -3.73 -0.35
C ILE A 70 11.18 -2.22 -0.21
N ASP A 71 10.75 -1.54 -1.27
CA ASP A 71 10.59 -0.08 -1.31
C ASP A 71 9.24 0.36 -0.77
N VAL A 72 8.18 -0.35 -1.15
CA VAL A 72 6.78 0.06 -0.89
C VAL A 72 5.99 -1.09 -0.29
N VAL A 73 5.20 -0.80 0.73
CA VAL A 73 4.26 -1.77 1.30
C VAL A 73 2.82 -1.29 1.08
N HIS A 74 2.02 -2.14 0.44
CA HIS A 74 0.59 -1.91 0.31
C HIS A 74 -0.15 -2.61 1.46
N ILE A 75 -0.97 -1.85 2.20
CA ILE A 75 -1.78 -2.35 3.31
C ILE A 75 -3.21 -2.53 2.81
N ALA A 76 -3.61 -3.80 2.65
CA ALA A 76 -4.93 -4.26 2.23
C ALA A 76 -5.52 -5.26 3.24
N SER A 77 -5.13 -5.13 4.48
CA SER A 77 -5.55 -5.91 5.66
C SER A 77 -6.91 -5.41 6.19
N PRO A 78 -7.46 -5.99 7.26
CA PRO A 78 -8.66 -5.46 7.92
C PRO A 78 -8.45 -4.04 8.49
N ASN A 79 -9.48 -3.20 8.39
CA ASN A 79 -9.42 -1.77 8.72
C ASN A 79 -8.85 -1.43 10.10
N HIS A 80 -9.10 -2.29 11.10
CA HIS A 80 -8.70 -2.04 12.49
C HIS A 80 -7.18 -2.14 12.73
N VAL A 81 -6.43 -2.71 11.79
CA VAL A 81 -4.96 -2.81 11.89
C VAL A 81 -4.23 -1.85 10.94
N HIS A 82 -4.94 -1.09 10.11
CA HIS A 82 -4.33 -0.19 9.13
C HIS A 82 -3.35 0.78 9.79
N ALA A 83 -3.78 1.48 10.85
CA ALA A 83 -2.95 2.50 11.49
C ALA A 83 -1.66 1.92 12.08
N SER A 84 -1.76 0.83 12.85
CA SER A 84 -0.58 0.20 13.45
C SER A 84 0.40 -0.31 12.40
N GLN A 85 -0.11 -0.92 11.34
CA GLN A 85 0.71 -1.43 10.25
C GLN A 85 1.38 -0.32 9.45
N ALA A 86 0.64 0.75 9.10
CA ALA A 86 1.20 1.88 8.36
C ALA A 86 2.29 2.61 9.15
N ILE A 87 2.10 2.79 10.46
CA ILE A 87 3.11 3.37 11.35
C ILE A 87 4.36 2.48 11.39
N ALA A 88 4.20 1.16 11.51
CA ALA A 88 5.33 0.22 11.49
C ALA A 88 6.10 0.27 10.15
N VAL A 89 5.39 0.31 9.02
CA VAL A 89 5.98 0.45 7.69
C VAL A 89 6.77 1.75 7.57
N ALA A 90 6.18 2.87 7.99
CA ALA A 90 6.85 4.17 7.95
C ALA A 90 8.11 4.19 8.83
N ASN A 91 8.02 3.66 10.05
CA ASN A 91 9.17 3.56 10.97
C ASN A 91 10.31 2.69 10.40
N ALA A 92 9.98 1.69 9.58
CA ALA A 92 10.96 0.89 8.83
C ALA A 92 11.48 1.61 7.56
N ARG A 93 11.14 2.90 7.37
CA ARG A 93 11.54 3.76 6.24
C ARG A 93 11.11 3.21 4.87
N LYS A 94 9.97 2.51 4.83
CA LYS A 94 9.37 2.04 3.58
C LYS A 94 8.19 2.93 3.21
N HIS A 95 7.99 3.16 1.92
CA HIS A 95 6.82 3.86 1.42
C HIS A 95 5.55 3.06 1.68
N VAL A 96 4.41 3.73 1.89
CA VAL A 96 3.17 3.07 2.27
C VAL A 96 1.99 3.51 1.41
N ILE A 97 1.24 2.53 0.90
CA ILE A 97 -0.10 2.73 0.33
C ILE A 97 -1.09 1.98 1.21
N CYS A 98 -2.01 2.70 1.86
CA CYS A 98 -2.98 2.11 2.76
C CYS A 98 -4.38 2.14 2.15
N GLU A 99 -5.10 1.02 2.25
CA GLU A 99 -6.52 0.98 1.89
C GLU A 99 -7.36 1.89 2.78
N LYS A 100 -8.49 2.24 2.23
CA LYS A 100 -9.51 3.05 2.94
C LYS A 100 -10.38 2.14 3.85
N PRO A 101 -10.87 2.67 4.97
CA PRO A 101 -10.46 3.93 5.60
C PRO A 101 -9.02 3.82 6.11
N MET A 102 -8.24 4.91 6.05
CA MET A 102 -6.84 4.86 6.50
C MET A 102 -6.71 4.51 7.99
N ALA A 103 -7.68 4.94 8.81
CA ALA A 103 -7.79 4.62 10.22
C ALA A 103 -9.26 4.63 10.65
N LEU A 104 -9.54 4.20 11.89
CA LEU A 104 -10.89 4.19 12.46
C LEU A 104 -11.26 5.48 13.21
N ASP A 105 -10.26 6.32 13.51
CA ASP A 105 -10.41 7.60 14.20
C ASP A 105 -9.36 8.60 13.74
N SER A 106 -9.58 9.89 14.03
CA SER A 106 -8.72 10.98 13.61
C SER A 106 -7.36 10.99 14.32
N ALA A 107 -7.28 10.54 15.56
CA ALA A 107 -6.02 10.48 16.30
C ALA A 107 -5.07 9.45 15.69
N SER A 108 -5.58 8.26 15.39
CA SER A 108 -4.84 7.21 14.68
C SER A 108 -4.42 7.67 13.29
N ALA A 109 -5.29 8.36 12.55
CA ALA A 109 -4.96 8.93 11.24
C ALA A 109 -3.84 9.98 11.36
N GLY A 110 -3.89 10.86 12.36
CA GLY A 110 -2.84 11.83 12.65
C GLY A 110 -1.50 11.15 12.92
N ALA A 111 -1.49 10.12 13.77
CA ALA A 111 -0.28 9.36 14.08
C ALA A 111 0.37 8.69 12.84
N MET A 112 -0.44 8.23 11.87
CA MET A 112 0.08 7.69 10.60
C MET A 112 0.80 8.78 9.79
N VAL A 113 0.21 9.98 9.71
CA VAL A 113 0.81 11.12 9.01
C VAL A 113 2.11 11.53 9.68
N ASP A 114 2.11 11.67 11.01
CA ASP A 114 3.30 12.05 11.78
C ASP A 114 4.44 11.06 11.60
N ALA A 115 4.15 9.75 11.66
CA ALA A 115 5.15 8.71 11.44
C ALA A 115 5.76 8.77 10.03
N ALA A 116 4.93 8.94 9.00
CA ALA A 116 5.39 9.02 7.62
C ALA A 116 6.24 10.28 7.37
N GLN A 117 5.84 11.43 7.95
CA GLN A 117 6.59 12.67 7.86
C GLN A 117 7.93 12.57 8.59
N ALA A 118 7.94 12.02 9.82
CA ALA A 118 9.16 11.84 10.61
C ALA A 118 10.16 10.91 9.92
N ALA A 119 9.67 9.87 9.23
CA ALA A 119 10.51 8.94 8.47
C ALA A 119 10.94 9.49 7.10
N GLY A 120 10.31 10.53 6.58
CA GLY A 120 10.55 11.09 5.24
C GLY A 120 10.10 10.17 4.11
N VAL A 121 9.05 9.36 4.34
CA VAL A 121 8.54 8.41 3.34
C VAL A 121 7.29 8.94 2.65
N VAL A 122 7.07 8.48 1.43
CA VAL A 122 5.83 8.72 0.70
C VAL A 122 4.72 7.85 1.29
N HIS A 123 3.57 8.46 1.54
CA HIS A 123 2.39 7.73 2.00
C HIS A 123 1.15 8.17 1.22
N ALA A 124 0.24 7.23 0.99
CA ALA A 124 -1.02 7.49 0.30
C ALA A 124 -2.14 6.62 0.85
N THR A 125 -3.35 7.18 0.87
CA THR A 125 -4.59 6.42 1.10
C THR A 125 -5.23 6.08 -0.23
N CYS A 126 -5.68 4.84 -0.40
CA CYS A 126 -6.26 4.34 -1.66
C CYS A 126 -7.69 4.86 -1.87
N PHE A 127 -7.83 6.14 -2.15
CA PHE A 127 -9.10 6.77 -2.56
C PHE A 127 -9.25 6.73 -4.08
N ASN A 128 -9.56 5.55 -4.63
CA ASN A 128 -9.62 5.29 -6.06
C ASN A 128 -10.63 6.17 -6.80
N PHE A 129 -11.75 6.53 -6.18
CA PHE A 129 -12.76 7.44 -6.78
C PHE A 129 -12.19 8.80 -7.19
N ARG A 130 -11.15 9.29 -6.48
CA ARG A 130 -10.47 10.54 -6.83
C ARG A 130 -9.96 10.57 -8.28
N PHE A 131 -9.70 9.41 -8.86
CA PHE A 131 -9.10 9.26 -10.21
C PHE A 131 -10.12 8.87 -11.27
N TYR A 132 -11.41 8.80 -10.94
CA TYR A 132 -12.45 8.50 -11.93
C TYR A 132 -12.70 9.71 -12.83
N PRO A 133 -12.81 9.53 -14.16
CA PRO A 133 -13.01 10.65 -15.10
C PRO A 133 -14.20 11.53 -14.75
N LEU A 134 -15.33 10.92 -14.36
CA LEU A 134 -16.52 11.68 -13.95
C LEU A 134 -16.32 12.51 -12.68
N MET A 135 -15.43 12.09 -11.77
CA MET A 135 -15.10 12.88 -10.57
C MET A 135 -14.23 14.09 -10.93
N HIS A 136 -13.34 13.94 -11.91
CA HIS A 136 -12.56 15.06 -12.43
C HIS A 136 -13.47 16.06 -13.15
N GLU A 137 -14.42 15.58 -13.96
CA GLU A 137 -15.41 16.41 -14.65
C GLU A 137 -16.28 17.19 -13.65
N ALA A 138 -16.89 16.49 -12.69
CA ALA A 138 -17.70 17.14 -11.65
C ALA A 138 -16.89 18.21 -10.87
N HIS A 139 -15.63 17.94 -10.56
CA HIS A 139 -14.76 18.92 -9.92
C HIS A 139 -14.48 20.13 -10.81
N ALA A 140 -14.26 19.93 -12.11
CA ALA A 140 -14.07 21.02 -13.06
C ALA A 140 -15.33 21.89 -13.17
N MET A 141 -16.51 21.28 -13.25
CA MET A 141 -17.82 22.00 -13.29
C MET A 141 -18.07 22.80 -12.01
N MET A 142 -17.70 22.27 -10.83
CA MET A 142 -17.76 23.02 -9.57
C MET A 142 -16.84 24.24 -9.57
N LEU A 143 -15.64 24.10 -10.10
CA LEU A 143 -14.67 25.21 -10.17
C LEU A 143 -15.05 26.27 -11.20
N SER A 144 -15.74 25.90 -12.28
CA SER A 144 -16.25 26.83 -13.30
C SER A 144 -17.56 27.51 -12.89
N GLY A 145 -18.24 27.03 -11.85
CA GLY A 145 -19.55 27.55 -11.43
C GLY A 145 -20.72 27.00 -12.25
N GLU A 146 -20.54 25.90 -12.95
CA GLU A 146 -21.61 25.19 -13.68
C GLU A 146 -22.44 24.28 -12.75
N LEU A 147 -21.91 23.92 -11.57
CA LEU A 147 -22.56 23.20 -10.49
C LEU A 147 -22.54 24.02 -9.21
#